data_a2b98c7b266bcf2f62a417ab55fc7378
#
_entry.id   a2b98c7b266bcf2f62a417ab55fc7378
#
_cell.length_a   1.000
_cell.length_b   1.000
_cell.length_c   1.000
_cell.angle_alpha   90.00
_cell.angle_beta   90.00
_cell.angle_gamma   90.00
#
_symmetry.space_group_name_H-M   'P 1'
#
loop_
_entity.id
_entity.type
_entity.pdbx_description
1 polymer ?
#
loop_
_entity_poly.entity_id
_entity_poly.type
_entity_poly.pdbx_seq_one_letter_code
_entity_poly.pdbx_strand_id
1 'polypeptide(L)'
;LERAIGFRARAHVNDILPLSRRDPTEFKAARMAWDKARAQAGIGNDDLSFVETHDCFTIAELIEYEAMGLAAPGEGFRVVREGLAEKGGRLPINPSGGLKAKGHPVGATGVSMHVMACLQLMGEAGEMQVPGAELAGIFNMGGAAVANYVSILERRR
;
A
#
# COMPACT_ATOMS: atom_id res chain seq x y z
N LEU A 1 22.55 -15.08 1.85
CA LEU A 1 21.17 -14.55 1.87
C LEU A 1 21.12 -13.02 1.68
N GLU A 2 22.16 -12.40 1.13
CA GLU A 2 22.29 -10.93 0.97
C GLU A 2 21.15 -10.25 0.19
N ARG A 3 20.40 -11.01 -0.61
CA ARG A 3 19.24 -10.53 -1.40
C ARG A 3 17.88 -10.95 -0.83
N ALA A 4 17.84 -11.51 0.38
CA ALA A 4 16.58 -12.00 0.93
C ALA A 4 15.69 -10.85 1.39
N ILE A 5 14.46 -10.82 0.88
CA ILE A 5 13.38 -9.97 1.35
C ILE A 5 12.43 -10.83 2.18
N GLY A 6 12.13 -10.40 3.39
CA GLY A 6 11.25 -11.12 4.31
C GLY A 6 9.96 -10.38 4.60
N PHE A 7 8.95 -11.13 5.00
CA PHE A 7 7.75 -10.54 5.60
C PHE A 7 8.06 -10.19 7.07
N ARG A 8 7.99 -8.90 7.40
CA ARG A 8 8.02 -8.42 8.78
C ARG A 8 6.64 -8.55 9.43
N ALA A 9 5.59 -8.25 8.66
CA ALA A 9 4.20 -8.44 9.08
C ALA A 9 3.29 -8.74 7.90
N ARG A 10 2.13 -9.30 8.19
CA ARG A 10 1.03 -9.49 7.23
C ARG A 10 -0.30 -9.53 7.95
N ALA A 11 -1.31 -8.91 7.36
CA ALA A 11 -2.67 -8.93 7.87
C ALA A 11 -3.67 -9.15 6.75
N HIS A 12 -4.76 -9.82 7.09
CA HIS A 12 -5.92 -9.98 6.24
C HIS A 12 -7.17 -9.68 7.06
N VAL A 13 -8.03 -8.80 6.53
CA VAL A 13 -9.31 -8.45 7.14
C VAL A 13 -10.38 -8.39 6.07
N ASN A 14 -11.49 -9.06 6.28
CA ASN A 14 -12.67 -8.98 5.42
C ASN A 14 -13.73 -8.06 6.00
N ASP A 15 -14.39 -7.33 5.11
CA ASP A 15 -15.60 -6.57 5.40
C ASP A 15 -16.84 -7.34 4.93
N ILE A 16 -18.02 -6.76 5.19
CA ILE A 16 -19.31 -7.29 4.75
C ILE A 16 -19.45 -7.06 3.24
N LEU A 17 -19.82 -8.10 2.49
CA LEU A 17 -19.93 -8.03 1.03
C LEU A 17 -21.04 -7.05 0.54
N PRO A 18 -22.29 -7.07 1.05
CA PRO A 18 -23.33 -6.16 0.59
C PRO A 18 -22.99 -4.68 0.85
N LEU A 19 -22.85 -3.89 -0.23
CA LEU A 19 -22.59 -2.45 -0.14
C LEU A 19 -23.64 -1.69 0.66
N SER A 20 -24.91 -2.13 0.63
CA SER A 20 -26.00 -1.52 1.39
C SER A 20 -25.85 -1.59 2.91
N ARG A 21 -24.88 -2.37 3.41
CA ARG A 21 -24.62 -2.58 4.83
C ARG A 21 -23.33 -1.92 5.32
N ARG A 22 -22.67 -1.15 4.49
CA ARG A 22 -21.43 -0.44 4.82
C ARG A 22 -21.34 0.90 4.10
N ASP A 23 -20.53 1.79 4.62
CA ASP A 23 -20.26 3.07 3.97
C ASP A 23 -19.20 2.85 2.87
N PRO A 24 -19.52 3.10 1.58
CA PRO A 24 -18.56 2.94 0.49
C PRO A 24 -17.48 4.03 0.46
N THR A 25 -17.66 5.10 1.23
CA THR A 25 -16.67 6.19 1.36
C THR A 25 -15.67 5.94 2.50
N GLU A 26 -15.88 4.88 3.29
CA GLU A 26 -14.98 4.47 4.36
C GLU A 26 -14.53 3.02 4.15
N PHE A 27 -13.24 2.81 3.93
CA PHE A 27 -12.65 1.47 3.82
C PHE A 27 -12.24 0.95 5.21
N LYS A 28 -13.25 0.73 6.07
CA LYS A 28 -13.05 0.38 7.48
C LYS A 28 -12.20 -0.87 7.69
N ALA A 29 -12.50 -1.95 6.98
CA ALA A 29 -11.73 -3.19 7.09
C ALA A 29 -10.31 -3.06 6.50
N ALA A 30 -10.14 -2.19 5.50
CA ALA A 30 -8.84 -1.83 4.96
C ALA A 30 -7.98 -1.10 6.00
N ARG A 31 -8.55 -0.10 6.68
CA ARG A 31 -7.91 0.58 7.83
C ARG A 31 -7.50 -0.43 8.90
N MET A 32 -8.41 -1.33 9.29
CA MET A 32 -8.12 -2.35 10.29
C MET A 32 -6.99 -3.28 9.87
N ALA A 33 -6.91 -3.66 8.60
CA ALA A 33 -5.81 -4.48 8.07
C ALA A 33 -4.47 -3.74 8.12
N TRP A 34 -4.47 -2.45 7.73
CA TRP A 34 -3.30 -1.58 7.77
C TRP A 34 -2.77 -1.41 9.19
N ASP A 35 -3.64 -1.05 10.13
CA ASP A 35 -3.29 -0.85 11.55
C ASP A 35 -2.78 -2.13 12.18
N LYS A 36 -3.41 -3.27 11.88
CA LYS A 36 -2.99 -4.59 12.38
C LYS A 36 -1.61 -4.98 11.88
N ALA A 37 -1.31 -4.75 10.60
CA ALA A 37 0.00 -5.07 10.04
C ALA A 37 1.09 -4.17 10.63
N ARG A 38 0.84 -2.85 10.76
CA ARG A 38 1.79 -1.93 11.37
C ARG A 38 2.05 -2.26 12.85
N ALA A 39 1.00 -2.53 13.61
CA ALA A 39 1.12 -2.94 15.01
C ALA A 39 1.94 -4.23 15.14
N GLN A 40 1.71 -5.23 14.29
CA GLN A 40 2.48 -6.47 14.26
C GLN A 40 3.96 -6.22 13.90
N ALA A 41 4.22 -5.28 12.99
CA ALA A 41 5.58 -4.90 12.59
C ALA A 41 6.28 -3.99 13.63
N GLY A 42 5.53 -3.36 14.55
CA GLY A 42 6.04 -2.38 15.51
C GLY A 42 6.49 -1.08 14.83
N ILE A 43 5.72 -0.57 13.84
CA ILE A 43 6.09 0.60 13.03
C ILE A 43 4.94 1.60 12.87
N GLY A 44 5.29 2.87 12.58
CA GLY A 44 4.40 3.90 12.05
C GLY A 44 4.47 4.03 10.53
N ASN A 45 3.70 4.96 9.96
CA ASN A 45 3.80 5.27 8.53
C ASN A 45 5.14 5.90 8.16
N ASP A 46 5.73 6.68 9.07
CA ASP A 46 7.00 7.39 8.85
C ASP A 46 8.23 6.46 8.84
N ASP A 47 8.07 5.22 9.27
CA ASP A 47 9.12 4.20 9.20
C ASP A 47 9.18 3.52 7.83
N LEU A 48 8.12 3.65 7.00
CA LEU A 48 8.04 3.06 5.68
C LEU A 48 8.82 3.89 4.66
N SER A 49 9.59 3.22 3.81
CA SER A 49 10.29 3.87 2.69
C SER A 49 9.34 4.18 1.54
N PHE A 50 8.32 3.36 1.34
CA PHE A 50 7.29 3.52 0.31
C PHE A 50 6.14 2.53 0.51
N VAL A 51 5.05 2.72 -0.24
CA VAL A 51 3.91 1.80 -0.29
C VAL A 51 3.51 1.51 -1.74
N GLU A 52 3.26 0.25 -2.07
CA GLU A 52 2.47 -0.15 -3.25
C GLU A 52 1.02 -0.34 -2.79
N THR A 53 0.10 0.48 -3.29
CA THR A 53 -1.32 0.43 -2.97
C THR A 53 -2.19 0.08 -4.17
N HIS A 54 -3.45 -0.33 -3.93
CA HIS A 54 -4.35 -0.87 -4.95
C HIS A 54 -5.14 0.24 -5.65
N ASP A 55 -4.52 0.95 -6.55
CA ASP A 55 -5.06 2.09 -7.31
C ASP A 55 -5.96 1.67 -8.48
N CYS A 56 -6.84 0.68 -8.29
CA CYS A 56 -7.76 0.21 -9.35
C CYS A 56 -8.68 1.32 -9.89
N PHE A 57 -9.09 2.23 -9.03
CA PHE A 57 -9.81 3.46 -9.35
C PHE A 57 -9.16 4.64 -8.62
N THR A 58 -9.19 5.83 -9.23
CA THR A 58 -8.63 7.06 -8.63
C THR A 58 -9.27 7.39 -7.28
N ILE A 59 -10.60 7.24 -7.17
CA ILE A 59 -11.30 7.46 -5.91
C ILE A 59 -10.93 6.42 -4.84
N ALA A 60 -10.66 5.17 -5.24
CA ALA A 60 -10.26 4.13 -4.32
C ALA A 60 -8.92 4.48 -3.66
N GLU A 61 -7.95 4.94 -4.45
CA GLU A 61 -6.65 5.38 -3.97
C GLU A 61 -6.76 6.54 -2.96
N LEU A 62 -7.64 7.53 -3.21
CA LEU A 62 -7.88 8.62 -2.26
C LEU A 62 -8.44 8.11 -0.93
N ILE A 63 -9.39 7.16 -0.95
CA ILE A 63 -9.95 6.56 0.27
C ILE A 63 -8.90 5.66 0.96
N GLU A 64 -8.01 5.01 0.20
CA GLU A 64 -6.89 4.24 0.77
C GLU A 64 -5.91 5.13 1.53
N TYR A 65 -5.63 6.36 1.06
CA TYR A 65 -4.82 7.32 1.81
C TYR A 65 -5.42 7.64 3.18
N GLU A 66 -6.74 7.81 3.23
CA GLU A 66 -7.46 8.03 4.48
C GLU A 66 -7.46 6.78 5.36
N ALA A 67 -7.63 5.59 4.77
CA ALA A 67 -7.55 4.31 5.48
C ALA A 67 -6.16 4.04 6.05
N MET A 68 -5.11 4.46 5.36
CA MET A 68 -3.72 4.40 5.85
C MET A 68 -3.40 5.47 6.89
N GLY A 69 -4.30 6.45 7.11
CA GLY A 69 -4.09 7.55 8.06
C GLY A 69 -3.14 8.64 7.54
N LEU A 70 -3.02 8.79 6.23
CA LEU A 70 -2.22 9.85 5.59
C LEU A 70 -3.00 11.16 5.49
N ALA A 71 -4.33 11.09 5.52
CA ALA A 71 -5.25 12.21 5.55
C ALA A 71 -6.46 11.89 6.44
N ALA A 72 -7.18 12.93 6.87
CA ALA A 72 -8.45 12.78 7.55
C ALA A 72 -9.54 12.30 6.58
N PRO A 73 -10.65 11.70 7.06
CA PRO A 73 -11.77 11.31 6.22
C PRO A 73 -12.30 12.47 5.35
N GLY A 74 -12.46 12.24 4.05
CA GLY A 74 -12.84 13.22 3.05
C GLY A 74 -11.70 14.13 2.55
N GLU A 75 -10.48 13.97 3.06
CA GLU A 75 -9.33 14.80 2.70
C GLU A 75 -8.22 14.05 1.94
N GLY A 76 -8.46 12.83 1.47
CA GLY A 76 -7.46 12.02 0.75
C GLY A 76 -6.84 12.75 -0.44
N PHE A 77 -7.58 13.64 -1.11
CA PHE A 77 -7.09 14.47 -2.20
C PHE A 77 -5.91 15.37 -1.82
N ARG A 78 -5.74 15.70 -0.54
CA ARG A 78 -4.64 16.54 -0.04
C ARG A 78 -3.29 15.83 -0.18
N VAL A 79 -3.28 14.52 -0.03
CA VAL A 79 -2.06 13.70 -0.19
C VAL A 79 -1.45 13.90 -1.59
N VAL A 80 -2.32 13.95 -2.62
CA VAL A 80 -1.90 14.23 -4.00
C VAL A 80 -1.53 15.70 -4.17
N ARG A 81 -2.42 16.61 -3.75
CA ARG A 81 -2.25 18.06 -3.97
C ARG A 81 -1.01 18.63 -3.28
N GLU A 82 -0.64 18.07 -2.12
CA GLU A 82 0.52 18.48 -1.33
C GLU A 82 1.80 17.70 -1.69
N GLY A 83 1.73 16.79 -2.68
CA GLY A 83 2.88 16.01 -3.15
C GLY A 83 3.40 14.97 -2.15
N LEU A 84 2.61 14.60 -1.13
CA LEU A 84 3.05 13.70 -0.06
C LEU A 84 3.35 12.29 -0.58
N ALA A 85 2.61 11.84 -1.60
CA ALA A 85 2.74 10.52 -2.24
C ALA A 85 3.73 10.46 -3.40
N GLU A 86 4.29 11.59 -3.81
CA GLU A 86 5.28 11.64 -4.89
C GLU A 86 6.57 10.90 -4.52
N LYS A 87 7.35 10.49 -5.52
CA LYS A 87 8.62 9.76 -5.33
C LYS A 87 9.59 10.45 -4.36
N GLY A 88 9.59 11.78 -4.32
CA GLY A 88 10.37 12.60 -3.38
C GLY A 88 9.57 13.12 -2.20
N GLY A 89 8.31 12.71 -2.05
CA GLY A 89 7.42 13.14 -0.99
C GLY A 89 7.70 12.44 0.35
N ARG A 90 6.87 12.73 1.34
CA ARG A 90 7.00 12.19 2.69
C ARG A 90 6.91 10.65 2.72
N LEU A 91 5.98 10.07 1.95
CA LEU A 91 5.81 8.63 1.79
C LEU A 91 5.47 8.32 0.33
N PRO A 92 6.43 7.94 -0.50
CA PRO A 92 6.17 7.55 -1.88
C PRO A 92 5.12 6.45 -1.98
N ILE A 93 4.06 6.70 -2.74
CA ILE A 93 2.99 5.72 -3.00
C ILE A 93 3.06 5.33 -4.48
N ASN A 94 3.00 4.02 -4.74
CA ASN A 94 3.07 3.46 -6.09
C ASN A 94 4.26 4.01 -6.90
N PRO A 95 5.51 3.96 -6.40
CA PRO A 95 6.66 4.38 -7.20
C PRO A 95 6.81 3.57 -8.49
N SER A 96 6.16 2.40 -8.58
CA SER A 96 6.06 1.58 -9.79
C SER A 96 5.11 2.14 -10.86
N GLY A 97 4.40 3.25 -10.58
CA GLY A 97 3.32 3.78 -11.39
C GLY A 97 1.96 3.12 -11.13
N GLY A 98 1.88 2.20 -10.17
CA GLY A 98 0.65 1.55 -9.76
C GLY A 98 0.01 0.66 -10.83
N LEU A 99 -1.22 0.23 -10.59
CA LEU A 99 -2.01 -0.58 -11.52
C LEU A 99 -2.33 0.19 -12.81
N LYS A 100 -2.42 1.51 -12.73
CA LYS A 100 -2.71 2.38 -13.89
C LYS A 100 -1.60 2.36 -14.92
N ALA A 101 -0.34 2.29 -14.52
CA ALA A 101 0.78 2.26 -15.44
C ALA A 101 1.15 0.84 -15.90
N LYS A 102 1.12 -0.16 -15.00
CA LYS A 102 1.57 -1.53 -15.31
C LYS A 102 0.46 -2.54 -15.57
N GLY A 103 -0.82 -2.10 -15.50
CA GLY A 103 -1.98 -2.96 -15.71
C GLY A 103 -2.47 -3.66 -14.44
N HIS A 104 -3.70 -4.17 -14.51
CA HIS A 104 -4.39 -4.80 -13.39
C HIS A 104 -4.93 -6.19 -13.75
N PRO A 105 -4.08 -7.19 -13.93
CA PRO A 105 -4.54 -8.57 -14.06
C PRO A 105 -4.98 -9.08 -12.69
N VAL A 106 -6.30 -9.16 -12.48
CA VAL A 106 -6.96 -9.32 -11.18
C VAL A 106 -6.34 -10.41 -10.30
N GLY A 107 -6.04 -11.58 -10.86
CA GLY A 107 -5.41 -12.69 -10.13
C GLY A 107 -3.91 -12.53 -9.87
N ALA A 108 -3.23 -11.60 -10.53
CA ALA A 108 -1.77 -11.41 -10.45
C ALA A 108 -1.35 -10.10 -9.78
N THR A 109 -2.27 -9.16 -9.57
CA THR A 109 -1.95 -7.82 -9.03
C THR A 109 -1.22 -7.88 -7.71
N GLY A 110 -1.70 -8.66 -6.75
CA GLY A 110 -1.04 -8.79 -5.45
C GLY A 110 0.40 -9.29 -5.56
N VAL A 111 0.65 -10.27 -6.46
CA VAL A 111 2.01 -10.77 -6.74
C VAL A 111 2.86 -9.67 -7.38
N SER A 112 2.32 -8.97 -8.37
CA SER A 112 3.03 -7.87 -9.06
C SER A 112 3.47 -6.77 -8.08
N MET A 113 2.61 -6.37 -7.14
CA MET A 113 2.94 -5.40 -6.09
C MET A 113 4.11 -5.89 -5.22
N HIS A 114 4.11 -7.17 -4.84
CA HIS A 114 5.22 -7.77 -4.08
C HIS A 114 6.52 -7.82 -4.88
N VAL A 115 6.44 -8.15 -6.18
CA VAL A 115 7.63 -8.15 -7.07
C VAL A 115 8.23 -6.74 -7.16
N MET A 116 7.40 -5.71 -7.37
CA MET A 116 7.86 -4.32 -7.43
C MET A 116 8.47 -3.88 -6.11
N ALA A 117 7.85 -4.23 -4.98
CA ALA A 117 8.40 -3.94 -3.66
C ALA A 117 9.75 -4.64 -3.42
N CYS A 118 9.89 -5.90 -3.85
CA CYS A 118 11.16 -6.61 -3.75
C CYS A 118 12.27 -5.95 -4.59
N LEU A 119 11.97 -5.54 -5.83
CA LEU A 119 12.93 -4.82 -6.69
C LEU A 119 13.40 -3.52 -6.04
N GLN A 120 12.50 -2.74 -5.44
CA GLN A 120 12.82 -1.53 -4.70
C GLN A 120 13.74 -1.83 -3.51
N LEU A 121 13.41 -2.81 -2.69
CA LEU A 121 14.18 -3.20 -1.51
C LEU A 121 15.55 -3.80 -1.85
N MET A 122 15.69 -4.40 -3.05
CA MET A 122 16.97 -4.89 -3.57
C MET A 122 17.84 -3.81 -4.23
N GLY A 123 17.29 -2.61 -4.49
CA GLY A 123 17.97 -1.56 -5.24
C GLY A 123 17.98 -1.80 -6.75
N GLU A 124 17.05 -2.59 -7.27
CA GLU A 124 16.98 -3.06 -8.66
C GLU A 124 15.77 -2.48 -9.43
N ALA A 125 15.13 -1.44 -8.92
CA ALA A 125 13.95 -0.85 -9.53
C ALA A 125 14.25 0.16 -10.67
N GLY A 126 15.51 0.33 -11.07
CA GLY A 126 15.89 1.22 -12.17
C GLY A 126 15.48 2.67 -11.90
N GLU A 127 14.87 3.33 -12.89
CA GLU A 127 14.43 4.73 -12.76
C GLU A 127 13.29 4.94 -11.73
N MET A 128 12.57 3.88 -11.37
CA MET A 128 11.54 3.91 -10.34
C MET A 128 12.10 3.85 -8.93
N GLN A 129 13.41 3.62 -8.76
CA GLN A 129 14.04 3.37 -7.47
C GLN A 129 13.79 4.51 -6.46
N VAL A 130 13.27 4.14 -5.30
CA VAL A 130 13.24 4.99 -4.10
C VAL A 130 14.59 4.84 -3.41
N PRO A 131 15.37 5.93 -3.28
CA PRO A 131 16.71 5.83 -2.68
C PRO A 131 16.65 5.34 -1.22
N GLY A 132 17.52 4.40 -0.87
CA GLY A 132 17.65 3.93 0.51
C GLY A 132 16.45 3.13 1.02
N ALA A 133 15.64 2.54 0.16
CA ALA A 133 14.46 1.78 0.57
C ALA A 133 14.84 0.53 1.40
N GLU A 134 14.36 0.46 2.63
CA GLU A 134 14.60 -0.67 3.55
C GLU A 134 13.31 -1.35 4.02
N LEU A 135 12.18 -0.63 4.03
CA LEU A 135 10.89 -1.11 4.54
C LEU A 135 9.76 -0.71 3.60
N ALA A 136 9.00 -1.69 3.12
CA ALA A 136 7.93 -1.49 2.16
C ALA A 136 6.57 -1.88 2.73
N GLY A 137 5.55 -1.03 2.52
CA GLY A 137 4.16 -1.39 2.70
C GLY A 137 3.56 -1.90 1.39
N ILE A 138 2.70 -2.92 1.47
CA ILE A 138 1.85 -3.36 0.36
C ILE A 138 0.43 -3.39 0.88
N PHE A 139 -0.44 -2.62 0.24
CA PHE A 139 -1.84 -2.54 0.58
C PHE A 139 -2.70 -2.96 -0.62
N ASN A 140 -3.15 -4.21 -0.62
CA ASN A 140 -3.94 -4.77 -1.70
C ASN A 140 -5.37 -5.04 -1.23
N MET A 141 -6.35 -4.73 -2.07
CA MET A 141 -7.75 -4.99 -1.77
C MET A 141 -8.48 -5.63 -2.95
N GLY A 142 -9.66 -6.19 -2.67
CA GLY A 142 -10.58 -6.71 -3.66
C GLY A 142 -12.03 -6.46 -3.28
N GLY A 143 -12.93 -6.44 -4.29
CA GLY A 143 -14.36 -6.29 -4.08
C GLY A 143 -14.76 -4.98 -3.40
N ALA A 144 -14.21 -3.84 -3.83
CA ALA A 144 -14.42 -2.53 -3.21
C ALA A 144 -14.13 -2.57 -1.70
N ALA A 145 -12.91 -2.98 -1.34
CA ALA A 145 -12.42 -3.12 0.03
C ALA A 145 -13.17 -4.14 0.91
N VAL A 146 -13.76 -5.18 0.30
CA VAL A 146 -14.28 -6.33 1.06
C VAL A 146 -13.13 -7.20 1.56
N ALA A 147 -12.19 -7.58 0.70
CA ALA A 147 -11.03 -8.38 1.08
C ALA A 147 -9.78 -7.48 1.07
N ASN A 148 -9.13 -7.37 2.21
CA ASN A 148 -8.01 -6.45 2.38
C ASN A 148 -6.79 -7.19 2.89
N TYR A 149 -5.68 -7.07 2.16
CA TYR A 149 -4.43 -7.75 2.41
C TYR A 149 -3.32 -6.72 2.56
N VAL A 150 -2.63 -6.74 3.70
CA VAL A 150 -1.49 -5.85 3.96
C VAL A 150 -0.26 -6.71 4.24
N SER A 151 0.85 -6.36 3.59
CA SER A 151 2.17 -6.93 3.87
C SER A 151 3.15 -5.81 4.19
N ILE A 152 4.00 -6.04 5.19
CA ILE A 152 5.19 -5.22 5.44
C ILE A 152 6.40 -6.08 5.10
N LEU A 153 7.19 -5.62 4.13
CA LEU A 153 8.40 -6.30 3.68
C LEU A 153 9.63 -5.55 4.15
N GLU A 154 10.68 -6.29 4.48
CA GLU A 154 11.98 -5.75 4.87
C GLU A 154 13.12 -6.50 4.19
N ARG A 155 14.22 -5.79 3.94
CA ARG A 155 15.47 -6.43 3.53
C ARG A 155 16.07 -7.17 4.73
N ARG A 156 16.32 -8.46 4.58
CA ARG A 156 17.05 -9.24 5.57
C ARG A 156 18.55 -8.99 5.44
N ARG A 157 19.17 -8.61 6.53
CA ARG A 157 20.63 -8.44 6.64
C ARG A 157 21.30 -9.73 7.10
#